data_3fbb0be189bed1547d1c636364932e68
#
_entry.id   3fbb0be189bed1547d1c636364932e68
#
_cell.length_a   1.000
_cell.length_b   1.000
_cell.length_c   1.000
_cell.angle_alpha   90.00
_cell.angle_beta   90.00
_cell.angle_gamma   90.00
#
_symmetry.space_group_name_H-M   'P 1'
#
loop_
_entity.id
_entity.type
_entity.pdbx_description
1 polymer ?
#
loop_
_entity_poly.entity_id
_entity_poly.type
_entity_poly.pdbx_seq_one_letter_code
_entity_poly.pdbx_strand_id
1 'polypeptide(L)'
;DGDGQEEAGAFFRNAADEKPLKIYIFAAEGESYRQMAVIEGSGTAIYSIDYQDLNGDGEMALLVGWRVSTDLQALSVYALEDGEAVELVRSNYVKYAITDLDQDQKKELMVLRSDNQGEGVAEYYSWQDSGLLPTSTIRISITMAELSQQGRIVSGVLRDEVPALFITGVAENAEAITDILTVRDGELTNVVLSNMTGVSQVIAPFRSLYPSDMNNDGVTEVPQPVKMPGWGSGVTSDDGYRIDWYSYDSNGNGKIVMRTYHDMESGWYFQLPEEWTDLIQVHRSSGTDETVVTFSVQDGDTVQNILSISTLTGTNREIQTSRGNRFNLSRQSDA
;
A
#
# COMPACT_ATOMS: atom_id res chain seq x y z
N ASP A 1 -15.55 -24.31 1.81
CA ASP A 1 -16.04 -25.16 2.90
C ASP A 1 -14.94 -26.08 3.49
N GLY A 2 -13.68 -25.92 3.04
CA GLY A 2 -12.52 -26.66 3.58
C GLY A 2 -12.41 -28.13 3.17
N ASP A 3 -13.27 -28.62 2.26
CA ASP A 3 -13.28 -30.03 1.83
C ASP A 3 -12.19 -30.36 0.79
N GLY A 4 -11.42 -29.38 0.36
CA GLY A 4 -10.34 -29.49 -0.61
C GLY A 4 -10.79 -29.55 -2.07
N GLN A 5 -12.07 -29.29 -2.36
CA GLN A 5 -12.61 -29.11 -3.70
C GLN A 5 -12.84 -27.61 -3.94
N GLU A 6 -12.79 -27.19 -5.20
CA GLU A 6 -13.02 -25.80 -5.57
C GLU A 6 -14.51 -25.50 -5.71
N GLU A 7 -14.99 -24.47 -5.00
CA GLU A 7 -16.31 -23.89 -5.20
C GLU A 7 -16.31 -22.93 -6.40
N ALA A 8 -17.47 -22.81 -7.04
CA ALA A 8 -17.70 -21.84 -8.11
C ALA A 8 -18.64 -20.71 -7.66
N GLY A 9 -18.24 -19.46 -7.89
CA GLY A 9 -19.05 -18.28 -7.62
C GLY A 9 -19.70 -17.74 -8.89
N ALA A 10 -21.02 -17.47 -8.87
CA ALA A 10 -21.74 -16.84 -9.98
C ALA A 10 -22.46 -15.58 -9.51
N PHE A 11 -22.27 -14.47 -10.23
CA PHE A 11 -22.73 -13.13 -9.87
C PHE A 11 -23.87 -12.70 -10.79
N PHE A 12 -24.99 -12.33 -10.19
CA PHE A 12 -26.18 -11.91 -10.92
C PHE A 12 -26.70 -10.58 -10.43
N ARG A 13 -27.32 -9.86 -11.36
CA ARG A 13 -28.10 -8.67 -11.05
C ARG A 13 -29.49 -8.82 -11.64
N ASN A 14 -30.53 -8.79 -10.77
CA ASN A 14 -31.92 -8.72 -11.17
C ASN A 14 -32.55 -7.42 -10.64
N ALA A 15 -32.69 -6.43 -11.50
CA ALA A 15 -33.19 -5.12 -11.13
C ALA A 15 -34.67 -5.11 -10.66
N ALA A 16 -35.40 -6.21 -10.86
CA ALA A 16 -36.77 -6.37 -10.41
C ALA A 16 -36.90 -6.86 -8.96
N ASP A 17 -35.79 -7.36 -8.38
CA ASP A 17 -35.79 -7.86 -7.01
C ASP A 17 -35.53 -6.73 -6.00
N GLU A 18 -36.05 -6.88 -4.80
CA GLU A 18 -35.77 -5.99 -3.66
C GLU A 18 -34.29 -6.01 -3.30
N LYS A 19 -33.65 -7.18 -3.40
CA LYS A 19 -32.20 -7.39 -3.29
C LYS A 19 -31.63 -7.76 -4.66
N PRO A 20 -31.28 -6.76 -5.49
CA PRO A 20 -30.98 -6.99 -6.90
C PRO A 20 -29.65 -7.71 -7.18
N LEU A 21 -28.74 -7.72 -6.22
CA LEU A 21 -27.42 -8.37 -6.38
C LEU A 21 -27.44 -9.73 -5.70
N LYS A 22 -27.01 -10.75 -6.41
CA LYS A 22 -26.96 -12.13 -5.88
C LYS A 22 -25.63 -12.77 -6.23
N ILE A 23 -25.05 -13.43 -5.24
CA ILE A 23 -23.86 -14.27 -5.39
C ILE A 23 -24.31 -15.69 -5.07
N TYR A 24 -24.29 -16.56 -6.07
CA TYR A 24 -24.55 -17.99 -5.90
C TYR A 24 -23.22 -18.70 -5.72
N ILE A 25 -23.13 -19.54 -4.70
CA ILE A 25 -21.98 -20.37 -4.41
C ILE A 25 -22.39 -21.81 -4.71
N PHE A 26 -21.57 -22.49 -5.50
CA PHE A 26 -21.79 -23.86 -5.95
C PHE A 26 -20.63 -24.75 -5.50
N ALA A 27 -20.94 -25.88 -4.90
CA ALA A 27 -19.99 -26.95 -4.61
C ALA A 27 -19.93 -27.95 -5.77
N ALA A 28 -18.76 -28.52 -6.03
CA ALA A 28 -18.59 -29.59 -6.99
C ALA A 28 -19.30 -30.87 -6.51
N GLU A 29 -20.03 -31.54 -7.39
CA GLU A 29 -20.70 -32.81 -7.11
C GLU A 29 -20.53 -33.78 -8.30
N GLY A 30 -19.42 -34.53 -8.28
CA GLY A 30 -19.01 -35.38 -9.40
C GLY A 30 -18.69 -34.57 -10.66
N GLU A 31 -19.42 -34.75 -11.74
CA GLU A 31 -19.27 -33.97 -13.00
C GLU A 31 -20.21 -32.76 -13.07
N SER A 32 -20.92 -32.42 -11.98
CA SER A 32 -21.89 -31.35 -11.94
C SER A 32 -21.60 -30.39 -10.74
N TYR A 33 -22.41 -29.34 -10.64
CA TYR A 33 -22.36 -28.42 -9.53
C TYR A 33 -23.71 -28.35 -8.81
N ARG A 34 -23.69 -28.36 -7.51
CA ARG A 34 -24.88 -28.16 -6.65
C ARG A 34 -24.81 -26.78 -6.03
N GLN A 35 -25.91 -26.00 -6.10
CA GLN A 35 -26.01 -24.76 -5.36
C GLN A 35 -25.86 -25.04 -3.85
N MET A 36 -24.89 -24.39 -3.22
CA MET A 36 -24.61 -24.49 -1.79
C MET A 36 -25.22 -23.30 -1.04
N ALA A 37 -24.90 -22.07 -1.44
CA ALA A 37 -25.38 -20.89 -0.75
C ALA A 37 -25.76 -19.76 -1.72
N VAL A 38 -26.54 -18.79 -1.21
CA VAL A 38 -26.87 -17.55 -1.95
C VAL A 38 -26.69 -16.37 -1.01
N ILE A 39 -25.88 -15.40 -1.43
CA ILE A 39 -25.74 -14.10 -0.76
C ILE A 39 -26.53 -13.06 -1.52
N GLU A 40 -27.39 -12.35 -0.83
CA GLU A 40 -28.24 -11.31 -1.41
C GLU A 40 -27.84 -9.92 -0.91
N GLY A 41 -27.60 -9.00 -1.85
CA GLY A 41 -27.22 -7.62 -1.57
C GLY A 41 -28.18 -6.59 -2.13
N SER A 42 -28.42 -5.53 -1.38
CA SER A 42 -29.28 -4.39 -1.74
C SER A 42 -28.53 -3.21 -2.37
N GLY A 43 -27.20 -3.30 -2.55
CA GLY A 43 -26.38 -2.27 -3.16
C GLY A 43 -26.63 -2.09 -4.67
N THR A 44 -25.92 -1.13 -5.27
CA THR A 44 -26.02 -0.83 -6.71
C THR A 44 -25.06 -1.67 -7.56
N ALA A 45 -23.98 -2.16 -6.98
CA ALA A 45 -22.98 -3.04 -7.61
C ALA A 45 -22.18 -3.82 -6.56
N ILE A 46 -21.61 -4.95 -6.98
CA ILE A 46 -20.51 -5.62 -6.30
C ILE A 46 -19.24 -4.90 -6.76
N TYR A 47 -18.46 -4.37 -5.82
CA TYR A 47 -17.28 -3.56 -6.08
C TYR A 47 -16.01 -4.40 -6.05
N SER A 48 -15.90 -5.28 -5.06
CA SER A 48 -14.77 -6.19 -4.90
C SER A 48 -15.22 -7.51 -4.29
N ILE A 49 -14.45 -8.55 -4.55
CA ILE A 49 -14.59 -9.86 -3.91
C ILE A 49 -13.19 -10.33 -3.55
N ASP A 50 -13.06 -10.84 -2.36
CA ASP A 50 -11.87 -11.50 -1.86
C ASP A 50 -12.30 -12.71 -1.01
N TYR A 51 -11.41 -13.68 -0.84
CA TYR A 51 -11.64 -14.82 0.02
C TYR A 51 -10.36 -15.16 0.77
N GLN A 52 -10.49 -15.40 2.07
CA GLN A 52 -9.39 -15.61 2.97
C GLN A 52 -9.77 -16.61 4.07
N ASP A 53 -8.85 -17.50 4.38
CA ASP A 53 -8.90 -18.21 5.65
C ASP A 53 -8.49 -17.24 6.76
N LEU A 54 -9.47 -16.82 7.57
CA LEU A 54 -9.26 -15.81 8.62
C LEU A 54 -8.88 -16.44 9.96
N ASN A 55 -9.37 -17.64 10.25
CA ASN A 55 -9.19 -18.30 11.55
C ASN A 55 -8.18 -19.46 11.54
N GLY A 56 -7.60 -19.77 10.37
CA GLY A 56 -6.57 -20.79 10.20
C GLY A 56 -7.09 -22.23 10.23
N ASP A 57 -8.42 -22.45 10.03
CA ASP A 57 -9.02 -23.78 10.02
C ASP A 57 -9.12 -24.41 8.63
N GLY A 58 -8.73 -23.66 7.59
CA GLY A 58 -8.80 -24.06 6.19
C GLY A 58 -10.11 -23.72 5.50
N GLU A 59 -11.09 -23.15 6.20
CA GLU A 59 -12.34 -22.66 5.62
C GLU A 59 -12.19 -21.21 5.16
N MET A 60 -12.65 -20.92 3.95
CA MET A 60 -12.53 -19.59 3.38
C MET A 60 -13.72 -18.71 3.73
N ALA A 61 -13.48 -17.58 4.40
CA ALA A 61 -14.45 -16.51 4.50
C ALA A 61 -14.49 -15.71 3.20
N LEU A 62 -15.68 -15.32 2.74
CA LEU A 62 -15.89 -14.49 1.56
C LEU A 62 -16.07 -13.02 1.97
N LEU A 63 -15.21 -12.13 1.46
CA LEU A 63 -15.31 -10.71 1.68
C LEU A 63 -15.92 -10.03 0.45
N VAL A 64 -17.03 -9.35 0.65
CA VAL A 64 -17.77 -8.69 -0.44
C VAL A 64 -17.83 -7.19 -0.20
N GLY A 65 -17.22 -6.42 -1.10
CA GLY A 65 -17.35 -4.98 -1.17
C GLY A 65 -18.60 -4.60 -1.98
N TRP A 66 -19.58 -4.01 -1.31
CA TRP A 66 -20.82 -3.53 -1.92
C TRP A 66 -20.73 -2.04 -2.22
N ARG A 67 -21.08 -1.61 -3.43
CA ARG A 67 -21.37 -0.20 -3.70
C ARG A 67 -22.81 0.09 -3.27
N VAL A 68 -22.98 0.85 -2.20
CA VAL A 68 -24.28 1.22 -1.66
C VAL A 68 -24.82 2.44 -2.39
N SER A 69 -23.98 3.47 -2.56
CA SER A 69 -24.28 4.67 -3.34
C SER A 69 -23.04 5.13 -4.12
N THR A 70 -23.07 6.31 -4.72
CA THR A 70 -21.91 6.89 -5.43
C THR A 70 -20.70 7.01 -4.52
N ASP A 71 -20.90 7.40 -3.26
CA ASP A 71 -19.83 7.75 -2.32
C ASP A 71 -19.76 6.81 -1.11
N LEU A 72 -20.61 5.77 -1.08
CA LEU A 72 -20.68 4.85 0.06
C LEU A 72 -20.45 3.41 -0.40
N GLN A 73 -19.46 2.78 0.22
CA GLN A 73 -19.20 1.35 0.09
C GLN A 73 -19.36 0.66 1.45
N ALA A 74 -19.85 -0.57 1.42
CA ALA A 74 -19.94 -1.43 2.59
C ALA A 74 -19.16 -2.73 2.33
N LEU A 75 -18.40 -3.17 3.31
CA LEU A 75 -17.76 -4.47 3.35
C LEU A 75 -18.62 -5.42 4.16
N SER A 76 -18.91 -6.60 3.61
CA SER A 76 -19.48 -7.71 4.36
C SER A 76 -18.54 -8.90 4.30
N VAL A 77 -18.39 -9.59 5.42
CA VAL A 77 -17.62 -10.83 5.53
C VAL A 77 -18.59 -11.96 5.80
N TYR A 78 -18.54 -13.02 5.02
CA TYR A 78 -19.41 -14.20 5.14
C TYR A 78 -18.59 -15.46 5.41
N ALA A 79 -19.04 -16.27 6.37
CA ALA A 79 -18.65 -17.67 6.48
C ALA A 79 -19.66 -18.57 5.75
N LEU A 80 -19.23 -19.74 5.32
CA LEU A 80 -20.09 -20.78 4.76
C LEU A 80 -20.29 -21.87 5.84
N GLU A 81 -21.42 -21.83 6.51
CA GLU A 81 -21.75 -22.76 7.59
C GLU A 81 -22.96 -23.62 7.19
N ASP A 82 -22.84 -24.94 7.26
CA ASP A 82 -23.92 -25.89 6.96
C ASP A 82 -24.64 -25.64 5.60
N GLY A 83 -23.94 -25.10 4.61
CA GLY A 83 -24.50 -24.79 3.29
C GLY A 83 -25.26 -23.45 3.23
N GLU A 84 -25.11 -22.60 4.21
CA GLU A 84 -25.64 -21.26 4.25
C GLU A 84 -24.50 -20.23 4.34
N ALA A 85 -24.73 -19.02 3.81
CA ALA A 85 -23.80 -17.89 3.97
C ALA A 85 -24.22 -17.07 5.19
N VAL A 86 -23.39 -17.09 6.23
CA VAL A 86 -23.60 -16.37 7.48
C VAL A 86 -22.80 -15.07 7.44
N GLU A 87 -23.45 -13.90 7.57
CA GLU A 87 -22.77 -12.61 7.62
C GLU A 87 -22.13 -12.41 8.99
N LEU A 88 -20.79 -12.42 9.05
CA LEU A 88 -20.01 -12.24 10.28
C LEU A 88 -19.83 -10.76 10.61
N VAL A 89 -19.52 -9.95 9.60
CA VAL A 89 -19.25 -8.50 9.73
C VAL A 89 -19.91 -7.75 8.61
N ARG A 90 -20.45 -6.57 8.94
CA ARG A 90 -20.83 -5.55 7.97
C ARG A 90 -20.42 -4.18 8.47
N SER A 91 -19.61 -3.46 7.70
CA SER A 91 -19.16 -2.10 8.00
C SER A 91 -19.04 -1.25 6.75
N ASN A 92 -19.28 0.05 6.87
CA ASN A 92 -18.87 0.98 5.82
C ASN A 92 -17.34 1.02 5.76
N TYR A 93 -16.77 1.21 4.57
CA TYR A 93 -15.32 1.26 4.42
C TYR A 93 -14.88 2.13 3.25
N VAL A 94 -13.64 2.58 3.30
CA VAL A 94 -12.92 3.16 2.16
C VAL A 94 -11.85 2.20 1.68
N LYS A 95 -11.09 1.63 2.61
CA LYS A 95 -10.13 0.54 2.37
C LYS A 95 -10.17 -0.45 3.53
N TYR A 96 -9.70 -1.66 3.27
CA TYR A 96 -9.47 -2.67 4.30
C TYR A 96 -8.14 -3.39 4.05
N ALA A 97 -7.63 -4.04 5.05
CA ALA A 97 -6.49 -4.95 4.96
C ALA A 97 -6.76 -6.21 5.79
N ILE A 98 -6.14 -7.31 5.39
CA ILE A 98 -6.20 -8.59 6.08
C ILE A 98 -4.76 -9.01 6.33
N THR A 99 -4.41 -9.23 7.58
CA THR A 99 -3.04 -9.58 7.98
C THR A 99 -3.03 -10.11 9.41
N ASP A 100 -2.07 -10.97 9.73
CA ASP A 100 -1.79 -11.41 11.09
C ASP A 100 -0.92 -10.35 11.78
N LEU A 101 -1.51 -9.51 12.64
CA LEU A 101 -0.84 -8.41 13.34
C LEU A 101 -0.37 -8.77 14.75
N ASP A 102 -0.98 -9.76 15.37
CA ASP A 102 -0.63 -10.19 16.73
C ASP A 102 0.16 -11.51 16.77
N GLN A 103 0.41 -12.10 15.59
CA GLN A 103 1.19 -13.32 15.38
C GLN A 103 0.57 -14.57 16.01
N ASP A 104 -0.76 -14.62 16.09
CA ASP A 104 -1.49 -15.79 16.58
C ASP A 104 -1.79 -16.83 15.47
N GLN A 105 -1.32 -16.58 14.22
CA GLN A 105 -1.51 -17.35 13.00
C GLN A 105 -2.93 -17.29 12.42
N LYS A 106 -3.79 -16.47 12.95
CA LYS A 106 -5.05 -16.06 12.33
C LYS A 106 -4.86 -14.72 11.62
N LYS A 107 -5.82 -14.37 10.81
CA LYS A 107 -5.77 -13.08 10.10
C LYS A 107 -6.84 -12.14 10.64
N GLU A 108 -6.41 -10.97 11.00
CA GLU A 108 -7.29 -9.90 11.40
C GLU A 108 -7.78 -9.10 10.20
N LEU A 109 -8.96 -8.55 10.35
CA LEU A 109 -9.54 -7.60 9.42
C LEU A 109 -9.38 -6.18 9.97
N MET A 110 -8.69 -5.34 9.24
CA MET A 110 -8.60 -3.90 9.49
C MET A 110 -9.53 -3.16 8.53
N VAL A 111 -10.48 -2.40 9.05
CA VAL A 111 -11.41 -1.57 8.26
C VAL A 111 -11.10 -0.11 8.48
N LEU A 112 -10.85 0.64 7.41
CA LEU A 112 -10.63 2.08 7.43
C LEU A 112 -11.87 2.81 6.90
N ARG A 113 -12.41 3.68 7.72
CA ARG A 113 -13.64 4.42 7.43
C ARG A 113 -13.67 5.80 8.12
N SER A 114 -14.65 6.63 7.78
CA SER A 114 -14.97 7.82 8.58
C SER A 114 -15.85 7.43 9.76
N ASP A 115 -15.64 8.08 10.90
CA ASP A 115 -16.56 8.07 12.01
C ASP A 115 -17.78 9.01 11.75
N ASN A 116 -18.68 9.13 12.74
CA ASN A 116 -19.84 10.01 12.64
C ASN A 116 -19.49 11.51 12.64
N GLN A 117 -18.24 11.87 12.93
CA GLN A 117 -17.74 13.25 12.90
C GLN A 117 -16.97 13.55 11.61
N GLY A 118 -16.77 12.54 10.75
CA GLY A 118 -16.00 12.64 9.50
C GLY A 118 -14.51 12.39 9.68
N GLU A 119 -14.05 12.03 10.89
CA GLU A 119 -12.67 11.70 11.18
C GLU A 119 -12.32 10.30 10.70
N GLY A 120 -11.06 10.09 10.30
CA GLY A 120 -10.56 8.78 9.93
C GLY A 120 -10.39 7.86 11.14
N VAL A 121 -10.90 6.66 11.05
CA VAL A 121 -10.74 5.62 12.06
C VAL A 121 -10.31 4.30 11.44
N ALA A 122 -9.53 3.54 12.20
CA ALA A 122 -9.17 2.17 11.94
C ALA A 122 -9.88 1.27 12.95
N GLU A 123 -10.68 0.35 12.45
CA GLU A 123 -11.37 -0.68 13.25
C GLU A 123 -10.65 -2.01 13.05
N TYR A 124 -10.27 -2.63 14.15
CA TYR A 124 -9.58 -3.90 14.21
C TYR A 124 -10.55 -4.99 14.63
N TYR A 125 -10.72 -6.00 13.78
CA TYR A 125 -11.53 -7.17 14.02
C TYR A 125 -10.63 -8.38 14.15
N SER A 126 -10.73 -9.10 15.25
CA SER A 126 -10.02 -10.35 15.48
C SER A 126 -10.98 -11.53 15.63
N TRP A 127 -10.51 -12.73 15.33
CA TRP A 127 -11.29 -13.94 15.47
C TRP A 127 -11.32 -14.39 16.92
N GLN A 128 -12.51 -14.53 17.48
CA GLN A 128 -12.77 -14.98 18.85
C GLN A 128 -13.67 -16.21 18.82
N ASP A 129 -13.90 -16.85 19.98
CA ASP A 129 -14.73 -18.07 20.09
C ASP A 129 -16.12 -17.94 19.45
N SER A 130 -16.68 -16.74 19.39
CA SER A 130 -18.01 -16.44 18.83
C SER A 130 -17.98 -15.88 17.40
N GLY A 131 -16.83 -15.84 16.74
CA GLY A 131 -16.65 -15.33 15.40
C GLY A 131 -15.74 -14.11 15.28
N LEU A 132 -15.78 -13.43 14.14
CA LEU A 132 -14.99 -12.22 13.85
C LEU A 132 -15.62 -11.00 14.52
N LEU A 133 -15.00 -10.48 15.58
CA LEU A 133 -15.54 -9.38 16.39
C LEU A 133 -14.66 -8.14 16.39
N PRO A 134 -15.26 -6.92 16.48
CA PRO A 134 -14.49 -5.70 16.65
C PRO A 134 -13.83 -5.69 18.03
N THR A 135 -12.51 -5.57 18.06
CA THR A 135 -11.71 -5.64 19.29
C THR A 135 -11.19 -4.28 19.70
N SER A 136 -10.74 -3.47 18.73
CA SER A 136 -10.19 -2.15 18.99
C SER A 136 -10.55 -1.17 17.88
N THR A 137 -10.66 0.11 18.23
CA THR A 137 -10.89 1.20 17.28
C THR A 137 -10.07 2.40 17.69
N ILE A 138 -9.27 2.93 16.78
CA ILE A 138 -8.48 4.14 17.02
C ILE A 138 -8.71 5.18 15.92
N ARG A 139 -8.46 6.44 16.27
CA ARG A 139 -8.34 7.51 15.28
C ARG A 139 -7.01 7.39 14.53
N ILE A 140 -7.06 7.68 13.24
CA ILE A 140 -5.87 7.82 12.40
C ILE A 140 -5.72 9.29 11.97
N SER A 141 -4.49 9.67 11.59
CA SER A 141 -4.18 11.03 11.15
C SER A 141 -4.70 11.35 9.76
N ILE A 142 -5.09 10.33 9.02
CA ILE A 142 -5.42 10.38 7.60
C ILE A 142 -6.93 10.44 7.45
N THR A 143 -7.42 11.42 6.67
CA THR A 143 -8.82 11.47 6.28
C THR A 143 -9.13 10.43 5.21
N MET A 144 -10.39 10.05 5.09
CA MET A 144 -10.81 9.10 4.05
C MET A 144 -10.69 9.67 2.64
N ALA A 145 -10.71 10.98 2.47
CA ALA A 145 -10.46 11.66 1.19
C ALA A 145 -8.99 11.49 0.76
N GLU A 146 -8.03 11.69 1.67
CA GLU A 146 -6.60 11.49 1.44
C GLU A 146 -6.25 10.02 1.15
N LEU A 147 -7.00 9.09 1.75
CA LEU A 147 -6.82 7.66 1.54
C LEU A 147 -7.41 7.15 0.22
N SER A 148 -8.53 7.71 -0.24
CA SER A 148 -9.35 7.14 -1.32
C SER A 148 -8.71 7.21 -2.69
N GLN A 149 -7.97 8.27 -3.01
CA GLN A 149 -7.41 8.51 -4.35
C GLN A 149 -6.05 7.83 -4.54
N GLN A 150 -5.03 8.36 -3.87
CA GLN A 150 -3.64 7.91 -3.98
C GLN A 150 -3.15 7.21 -2.71
N GLY A 151 -3.96 7.15 -1.66
CA GLY A 151 -3.58 6.49 -0.42
C GLY A 151 -3.43 4.98 -0.59
N ARG A 152 -2.54 4.37 0.21
CA ARG A 152 -2.27 2.92 0.23
C ARG A 152 -2.17 2.38 1.64
N ILE A 153 -2.48 1.10 1.76
CA ILE A 153 -2.18 0.27 2.94
C ILE A 153 -1.14 -0.75 2.51
N VAL A 154 -0.09 -0.88 3.31
CA VAL A 154 0.97 -1.87 3.11
C VAL A 154 1.12 -2.65 4.41
N SER A 155 0.98 -3.97 4.35
CA SER A 155 1.34 -4.87 5.44
C SER A 155 2.85 -5.08 5.42
N GLY A 156 3.49 -5.04 6.58
CA GLY A 156 4.92 -5.19 6.68
C GLY A 156 5.38 -5.45 8.10
N VAL A 157 6.69 -5.34 8.32
CA VAL A 157 7.33 -5.66 9.59
C VAL A 157 8.21 -4.49 10.01
N LEU A 158 8.18 -4.15 11.30
CA LEU A 158 9.04 -3.15 11.92
C LEU A 158 10.42 -3.73 12.22
N ARG A 159 11.40 -2.84 12.48
CA ARG A 159 12.80 -3.21 12.75
C ARG A 159 13.00 -4.16 13.94
N ASP A 160 12.07 -4.19 14.88
CA ASP A 160 12.05 -5.09 16.04
C ASP A 160 11.13 -6.31 15.81
N GLU A 161 10.92 -6.69 14.54
CA GLU A 161 10.18 -7.88 14.10
C GLU A 161 8.67 -7.85 14.44
N VAL A 162 8.11 -6.69 14.78
CA VAL A 162 6.69 -6.51 15.06
C VAL A 162 5.93 -6.30 13.74
N PRO A 163 4.87 -7.07 13.44
CA PRO A 163 4.00 -6.82 12.29
C PRO A 163 3.33 -5.46 12.40
N ALA A 164 3.16 -4.81 11.26
CA ALA A 164 2.56 -3.48 11.20
C ALA A 164 1.79 -3.25 9.91
N LEU A 165 0.79 -2.35 9.99
CA LEU A 165 0.14 -1.75 8.82
C LEU A 165 0.64 -0.31 8.65
N PHE A 166 1.20 -0.05 7.49
CA PHE A 166 1.59 1.29 7.04
C PHE A 166 0.46 1.87 6.21
N ILE A 167 -0.20 2.90 6.71
CA ILE A 167 -1.32 3.56 6.06
C ILE A 167 -0.83 4.91 5.57
N THR A 168 -0.76 5.11 4.27
CA THR A 168 -0.35 6.39 3.67
C THR A 168 -1.56 7.06 3.02
N GLY A 169 -1.88 8.26 3.45
CA GLY A 169 -2.81 9.19 2.81
C GLY A 169 -2.04 10.27 2.05
N VAL A 170 -2.65 10.83 1.01
CA VAL A 170 -2.06 11.92 0.23
C VAL A 170 -3.00 13.12 0.25
N ALA A 171 -2.53 14.20 0.85
CA ALA A 171 -3.28 15.45 0.99
C ALA A 171 -3.28 16.26 -0.33
N GLU A 172 -4.22 17.19 -0.48
CA GLU A 172 -4.35 18.05 -1.67
C GLU A 172 -3.10 18.90 -1.95
N ASN A 173 -2.33 19.24 -0.90
CA ASN A 173 -1.07 19.97 -1.03
C ASN A 173 0.12 19.08 -1.46
N ALA A 174 -0.15 17.83 -1.86
CA ALA A 174 0.83 16.81 -2.22
C ALA A 174 1.80 16.45 -1.08
N GLU A 175 1.32 16.45 0.15
CA GLU A 175 2.00 15.84 1.30
C GLU A 175 1.47 14.41 1.51
N ALA A 176 2.37 13.48 1.79
CA ALA A 176 2.06 12.15 2.25
C ALA A 176 2.09 12.13 3.78
N ILE A 177 1.01 11.62 4.39
CA ILE A 177 0.92 11.36 5.82
C ILE A 177 0.91 9.84 5.97
N THR A 178 1.80 9.30 6.79
CA THR A 178 1.85 7.84 7.03
C THR A 178 1.63 7.55 8.51
N ASP A 179 0.59 6.80 8.81
CA ASP A 179 0.37 6.18 10.11
C ASP A 179 0.93 4.76 10.11
N ILE A 180 1.47 4.31 11.23
CA ILE A 180 1.99 2.96 11.41
C ILE A 180 1.26 2.31 12.57
N LEU A 181 0.43 1.33 12.25
CA LEU A 181 -0.42 0.64 13.21
C LEU A 181 0.15 -0.73 13.57
N THR A 182 0.19 -1.03 14.85
CA THR A 182 0.57 -2.35 15.41
C THR A 182 -0.47 -2.78 16.44
N VAL A 183 -0.46 -4.05 16.80
CA VAL A 183 -1.25 -4.58 17.92
C VAL A 183 -0.32 -4.81 19.10
N ARG A 184 -0.71 -4.33 20.28
CA ARG A 184 -0.03 -4.58 21.55
C ARG A 184 -1.04 -4.95 22.61
N ASP A 185 -0.88 -6.12 23.21
CA ASP A 185 -1.79 -6.65 24.23
C ASP A 185 -3.27 -6.68 23.77
N GLY A 186 -3.51 -6.98 22.47
CA GLY A 186 -4.82 -7.00 21.83
C GLY A 186 -5.40 -5.64 21.47
N GLU A 187 -4.67 -4.55 21.73
CA GLU A 187 -5.09 -3.19 21.43
C GLU A 187 -4.32 -2.61 20.24
N LEU A 188 -5.05 -1.96 19.35
CA LEU A 188 -4.47 -1.26 18.22
C LEU A 188 -3.75 0.02 18.68
N THR A 189 -2.56 0.25 18.16
CA THR A 189 -1.72 1.41 18.52
C THR A 189 -1.11 2.03 17.26
N ASN A 190 -1.17 3.36 17.14
CA ASN A 190 -0.43 4.12 16.14
C ASN A 190 0.91 4.57 16.74
N VAL A 191 2.00 3.91 16.33
CA VAL A 191 3.32 4.11 16.96
C VAL A 191 3.99 5.42 16.56
N VAL A 192 3.53 6.09 15.51
CA VAL A 192 4.09 7.37 15.05
C VAL A 192 3.18 8.56 15.36
N LEU A 193 2.13 8.36 16.14
CA LEU A 193 1.23 9.44 16.53
C LEU A 193 1.89 10.37 17.55
N SER A 194 1.85 11.66 17.29
CA SER A 194 2.32 12.68 18.24
C SER A 194 1.34 12.82 19.41
N ASN A 195 1.80 12.57 20.62
CA ASN A 195 1.01 12.80 21.84
C ASN A 195 0.63 14.26 22.07
N MET A 196 1.32 15.20 21.41
CA MET A 196 1.06 16.64 21.55
C MET A 196 0.01 17.15 20.59
N THR A 197 0.03 16.66 19.34
CA THR A 197 -0.83 17.17 18.26
C THR A 197 -1.93 16.20 17.86
N GLY A 198 -1.81 14.91 18.20
CA GLY A 198 -2.73 13.87 17.74
C GLY A 198 -2.62 13.57 16.24
N VAL A 199 -1.52 14.00 15.59
CA VAL A 199 -1.25 13.77 14.17
C VAL A 199 0.02 12.94 14.03
N SER A 200 0.15 12.18 12.96
CA SER A 200 1.36 11.43 12.62
C SER A 200 2.59 12.35 12.58
N GLN A 201 3.72 11.85 13.05
CA GLN A 201 5.02 12.52 12.92
C GLN A 201 5.69 12.22 11.57
N VAL A 202 5.10 11.34 10.77
CA VAL A 202 5.63 10.90 9.47
C VAL A 202 4.88 11.62 8.36
N ILE A 203 5.32 12.83 8.07
CA ILE A 203 4.77 13.70 7.02
C ILE A 203 5.92 14.11 6.09
N ALA A 204 5.73 13.93 4.78
CA ALA A 204 6.73 14.26 3.77
C ALA A 204 6.08 14.66 2.44
N PRO A 205 6.79 15.36 1.55
CA PRO A 205 6.31 15.58 0.18
C PRO A 205 6.02 14.25 -0.53
N PHE A 206 4.85 14.11 -1.14
CA PHE A 206 4.52 12.90 -1.88
C PHE A 206 5.25 12.83 -3.23
N ARG A 207 5.89 11.71 -3.51
CA ARG A 207 6.65 11.45 -4.74
C ARG A 207 6.30 10.09 -5.36
N SER A 208 5.05 9.66 -5.25
CA SER A 208 4.54 8.37 -5.76
C SER A 208 5.30 7.15 -5.24
N LEU A 209 5.92 7.31 -4.07
CA LEU A 209 6.58 6.23 -3.34
C LEU A 209 5.80 5.92 -2.06
N TYR A 210 5.79 4.64 -1.72
CA TYR A 210 5.07 4.10 -0.57
C TYR A 210 6.00 3.24 0.28
N PRO A 211 5.61 2.95 1.53
CA PRO A 211 6.36 1.99 2.36
C PRO A 211 6.61 0.68 1.63
N SER A 212 7.83 0.18 1.70
CA SER A 212 8.26 -1.08 1.10
C SER A 212 9.59 -1.55 1.69
N ASP A 213 9.88 -2.85 1.63
CA ASP A 213 11.20 -3.39 1.95
C ASP A 213 12.15 -3.07 0.78
N MET A 214 12.90 -1.99 0.91
CA MET A 214 13.75 -1.46 -0.16
C MET A 214 15.13 -2.10 -0.24
N ASN A 215 15.61 -2.68 0.85
CA ASN A 215 16.93 -3.31 0.93
C ASN A 215 16.86 -4.84 0.98
N ASN A 216 15.64 -5.43 0.97
CA ASN A 216 15.33 -6.86 1.06
C ASN A 216 15.86 -7.50 2.35
N ASP A 217 15.72 -6.81 3.49
CA ASP A 217 16.06 -7.34 4.81
C ASP A 217 14.85 -7.86 5.60
N GLY A 218 13.64 -7.76 5.01
CA GLY A 218 12.38 -8.19 5.61
C GLY A 218 11.71 -7.09 6.46
N VAL A 219 12.34 -5.94 6.63
CA VAL A 219 11.78 -4.78 7.31
C VAL A 219 11.15 -3.82 6.29
N THR A 220 10.08 -3.16 6.66
CA THR A 220 9.42 -2.19 5.77
C THR A 220 9.89 -0.78 6.09
N GLU A 221 10.45 -0.11 5.09
CA GLU A 221 10.88 1.27 5.18
C GLU A 221 9.82 2.22 4.66
N VAL A 222 9.80 3.43 5.27
CA VAL A 222 8.96 4.55 4.88
C VAL A 222 9.79 5.58 4.11
N PRO A 223 9.38 5.98 2.89
CA PRO A 223 10.11 6.97 2.10
C PRO A 223 9.91 8.38 2.67
N GLN A 224 11.01 9.11 2.82
CA GLN A 224 11.05 10.51 3.22
C GLN A 224 11.81 11.30 2.14
N PRO A 225 11.13 11.92 1.17
CA PRO A 225 11.77 12.76 0.17
C PRO A 225 12.42 13.99 0.78
N VAL A 226 13.70 14.17 0.54
CA VAL A 226 14.51 15.30 1.02
C VAL A 226 15.05 16.06 -0.19
N LYS A 227 14.82 17.39 -0.21
CA LYS A 227 15.30 18.23 -1.31
C LYS A 227 16.83 18.27 -1.31
N MET A 228 17.41 17.98 -2.48
CA MET A 228 18.86 18.03 -2.66
C MET A 228 19.40 19.47 -2.76
N PRO A 229 20.66 19.73 -2.36
CA PRO A 229 21.30 21.03 -2.51
C PRO A 229 21.43 21.42 -3.99
N GLY A 230 21.51 22.73 -4.27
CA GLY A 230 21.76 23.26 -5.61
C GLY A 230 20.54 23.41 -6.51
N TRP A 231 19.40 22.85 -6.16
CA TRP A 231 18.14 23.11 -6.88
C TRP A 231 17.55 24.45 -6.46
N GLY A 232 17.47 25.42 -7.37
CA GLY A 232 16.93 26.74 -7.10
C GLY A 232 15.48 26.72 -6.59
N SER A 233 15.05 27.80 -5.92
CA SER A 233 13.65 28.01 -5.58
C SER A 233 12.81 28.05 -6.86
N GLY A 234 11.96 27.05 -7.06
CA GLY A 234 11.07 26.97 -8.25
C GLY A 234 11.18 25.69 -9.07
N VAL A 235 12.12 24.79 -8.77
CA VAL A 235 12.16 23.47 -9.40
C VAL A 235 11.09 22.59 -8.74
N THR A 236 10.07 22.27 -9.51
CA THR A 236 8.92 21.43 -9.10
C THR A 236 9.06 19.98 -9.58
N SER A 237 10.16 19.64 -10.28
CA SER A 237 10.38 18.28 -10.79
C SER A 237 10.76 17.31 -9.65
N ASP A 238 10.34 16.07 -9.79
CA ASP A 238 10.66 14.98 -8.84
C ASP A 238 12.17 14.71 -8.80
N ASP A 239 12.92 15.12 -9.82
CA ASP A 239 14.36 14.94 -9.95
C ASP A 239 15.19 15.68 -8.88
N GLY A 240 14.61 16.66 -8.19
CA GLY A 240 15.28 17.46 -7.16
C GLY A 240 15.31 16.84 -5.76
N TYR A 241 14.90 15.58 -5.61
CA TYR A 241 14.79 14.91 -4.33
C TYR A 241 15.65 13.65 -4.25
N ARG A 242 16.32 13.46 -3.11
CA ARG A 242 16.75 12.13 -2.66
C ARG A 242 15.64 11.55 -1.78
N ILE A 243 15.61 10.25 -1.63
CA ILE A 243 14.69 9.56 -0.74
C ILE A 243 15.49 8.97 0.41
N ASP A 244 15.24 9.44 1.62
CA ASP A 244 15.75 8.84 2.84
C ASP A 244 14.73 7.78 3.30
N TRP A 245 15.15 6.52 3.34
CA TRP A 245 14.31 5.39 3.73
C TRP A 245 14.48 5.12 5.22
N TYR A 246 13.38 5.23 5.95
CA TYR A 246 13.34 5.08 7.40
C TYR A 246 12.72 3.76 7.81
N SER A 247 13.45 2.92 8.55
CA SER A 247 12.84 1.84 9.34
C SER A 247 12.39 2.37 10.70
N TYR A 248 11.26 1.87 11.18
CA TYR A 248 10.68 2.22 12.48
C TYR A 248 10.70 1.02 13.42
N ASP A 249 10.75 1.27 14.75
CA ASP A 249 10.48 0.27 15.76
C ASP A 249 9.07 0.46 16.36
N SER A 250 8.63 -0.50 17.18
CA SER A 250 7.30 -0.47 17.81
C SER A 250 7.09 0.64 18.84
N ASN A 251 8.13 1.43 19.14
CA ASN A 251 8.04 2.66 19.93
C ASN A 251 7.99 3.92 19.05
N GLY A 252 7.96 3.77 17.73
CA GLY A 252 7.90 4.87 16.77
C GLY A 252 9.24 5.56 16.51
N ASN A 253 10.37 4.96 16.92
CA ASN A 253 11.68 5.54 16.66
C ASN A 253 12.12 5.22 15.22
N GLY A 254 12.26 6.24 14.39
CA GLY A 254 12.74 6.14 13.02
C GLY A 254 14.27 6.14 12.92
N LYS A 255 14.83 5.35 12.00
CA LYS A 255 16.25 5.33 11.65
C LYS A 255 16.40 5.24 10.13
N ILE A 256 17.23 6.10 9.54
CA ILE A 256 17.60 5.99 8.12
C ILE A 256 18.44 4.75 7.93
N VAL A 257 18.05 3.91 6.96
CA VAL A 257 18.76 2.67 6.60
C VAL A 257 19.33 2.74 5.19
N MET A 258 18.72 3.51 4.30
CA MET A 258 19.18 3.67 2.93
C MET A 258 18.82 5.04 2.40
N ARG A 259 19.58 5.52 1.43
CA ARG A 259 19.29 6.73 0.66
C ARG A 259 19.34 6.42 -0.81
N THR A 260 18.37 6.91 -1.57
CA THR A 260 18.26 6.65 -3.00
C THR A 260 17.91 7.91 -3.79
N TYR A 261 18.30 7.90 -5.05
CA TYR A 261 17.72 8.77 -6.08
C TYR A 261 16.80 7.93 -6.98
N HIS A 262 15.63 8.45 -7.31
CA HIS A 262 14.68 7.78 -8.21
C HIS A 262 14.48 8.58 -9.48
N ASP A 263 14.68 7.94 -10.63
CA ASP A 263 14.15 8.43 -11.92
C ASP A 263 12.79 7.78 -12.16
N MET A 264 11.73 8.49 -11.74
CA MET A 264 10.35 7.99 -11.79
C MET A 264 9.86 7.76 -13.23
N GLU A 265 10.37 8.52 -14.19
CA GLU A 265 9.97 8.42 -15.60
C GLU A 265 10.60 7.20 -16.27
N SER A 266 11.88 6.92 -15.97
CA SER A 266 12.59 5.77 -16.54
C SER A 266 12.45 4.49 -15.68
N GLY A 267 11.86 4.59 -14.48
CA GLY A 267 11.54 3.44 -13.64
C GLY A 267 12.74 2.77 -12.99
N TRP A 268 13.81 3.52 -12.66
CA TRP A 268 14.96 2.99 -11.95
C TRP A 268 15.30 3.84 -10.72
N TYR A 269 16.03 3.26 -9.78
CA TYR A 269 16.62 3.98 -8.66
C TYR A 269 18.13 3.67 -8.53
N PHE A 270 18.83 4.57 -7.87
CA PHE A 270 20.24 4.45 -7.56
C PHE A 270 20.46 4.70 -6.07
N GLN A 271 21.10 3.72 -5.40
CA GLN A 271 21.47 3.88 -4.00
C GLN A 271 22.65 4.86 -3.88
N LEU A 272 22.44 5.94 -3.15
CA LEU A 272 23.42 6.97 -2.94
C LEU A 272 24.47 6.51 -1.89
N PRO A 273 25.77 6.57 -2.19
CA PRO A 273 26.80 6.41 -1.17
C PRO A 273 26.63 7.42 -0.06
N GLU A 274 26.93 7.03 1.18
CA GLU A 274 26.74 7.89 2.37
C GLU A 274 27.55 9.20 2.26
N GLU A 275 28.75 9.11 1.70
CA GLU A 275 29.67 10.23 1.52
C GLU A 275 29.15 11.27 0.51
N TRP A 276 28.21 10.91 -0.35
CA TRP A 276 27.64 11.81 -1.36
C TRP A 276 26.44 12.59 -0.85
N THR A 277 25.80 12.13 0.21
CA THR A 277 24.43 12.47 0.58
C THR A 277 24.17 13.98 0.70
N ASP A 278 25.10 14.73 1.29
CA ASP A 278 24.92 16.16 1.52
C ASP A 278 25.65 17.04 0.48
N LEU A 279 26.39 16.44 -0.43
CA LEU A 279 27.21 17.12 -1.42
C LEU A 279 26.66 16.96 -2.84
N ILE A 280 25.86 15.92 -3.06
CA ILE A 280 25.45 15.53 -4.41
C ILE A 280 24.41 16.50 -4.98
N GLN A 281 24.63 16.89 -6.23
CA GLN A 281 23.67 17.56 -7.07
C GLN A 281 23.32 16.62 -8.22
N VAL A 282 22.07 16.63 -8.64
CA VAL A 282 21.61 15.80 -9.75
C VAL A 282 21.06 16.72 -10.85
N HIS A 283 21.50 16.48 -12.08
CA HIS A 283 21.01 17.18 -13.26
C HIS A 283 20.43 16.19 -14.25
N ARG A 284 19.20 16.43 -14.70
CA ARG A 284 18.53 15.63 -15.72
C ARG A 284 18.48 16.38 -17.03
N SER A 285 18.87 15.72 -18.12
CA SER A 285 18.76 16.20 -19.49
C SER A 285 18.01 15.17 -20.33
N SER A 286 16.91 15.57 -20.95
CA SER A 286 16.10 14.68 -21.78
C SER A 286 16.17 15.12 -23.25
N GLY A 287 16.52 14.16 -24.12
CA GLY A 287 16.50 14.28 -25.58
C GLY A 287 15.45 13.35 -26.19
N THR A 288 15.43 13.22 -27.51
CA THR A 288 14.41 12.42 -28.23
C THR A 288 14.50 10.93 -27.92
N ASP A 289 15.73 10.39 -27.83
CA ASP A 289 15.97 8.95 -27.65
C ASP A 289 16.88 8.67 -26.46
N GLU A 290 17.21 9.67 -25.66
CA GLU A 290 18.11 9.55 -24.52
C GLU A 290 17.72 10.50 -23.40
N THR A 291 17.63 9.98 -22.19
CA THR A 291 17.60 10.76 -20.95
C THR A 291 18.87 10.48 -20.17
N VAL A 292 19.59 11.54 -19.76
CA VAL A 292 20.81 11.45 -18.99
C VAL A 292 20.61 12.07 -17.62
N VAL A 293 20.85 11.30 -16.58
CA VAL A 293 20.90 11.77 -15.18
C VAL A 293 22.37 11.83 -14.77
N THR A 294 22.85 13.02 -14.48
CA THR A 294 24.24 13.28 -14.07
C THR A 294 24.31 13.65 -12.60
N PHE A 295 25.10 12.90 -11.86
CA PHE A 295 25.44 13.15 -10.48
C PHE A 295 26.75 13.91 -10.40
N SER A 296 26.76 15.04 -9.69
CA SER A 296 27.91 15.91 -9.54
C SER A 296 28.08 16.37 -8.12
N VAL A 297 29.31 16.71 -7.75
CA VAL A 297 29.67 17.30 -6.44
C VAL A 297 30.21 18.69 -6.69
N GLN A 298 29.83 19.62 -5.87
CA GLN A 298 30.38 20.95 -5.84
C GLN A 298 31.54 21.03 -4.84
N ASP A 299 32.73 21.37 -5.34
CA ASP A 299 33.92 21.65 -4.53
C ASP A 299 34.34 23.11 -4.76
N GLY A 300 34.02 23.97 -3.81
CA GLY A 300 34.16 25.43 -3.95
C GLY A 300 33.33 25.96 -5.12
N ASP A 301 34.02 26.61 -6.08
CA ASP A 301 33.40 27.13 -7.29
C ASP A 301 33.37 26.11 -8.47
N THR A 302 33.87 24.90 -8.25
CA THR A 302 33.99 23.89 -9.29
C THR A 302 32.93 22.79 -9.12
N VAL A 303 32.19 22.49 -10.20
CA VAL A 303 31.28 21.35 -10.25
C VAL A 303 31.96 20.19 -10.98
N GLN A 304 32.08 19.06 -10.29
CA GLN A 304 32.67 17.85 -10.85
C GLN A 304 31.61 16.78 -11.05
N ASN A 305 31.43 16.32 -12.31
CA ASN A 305 30.59 15.18 -12.62
C ASN A 305 31.24 13.88 -12.15
N ILE A 306 30.52 13.09 -11.37
CA ILE A 306 31.02 11.84 -10.81
C ILE A 306 30.47 10.64 -11.57
N LEU A 307 29.18 10.67 -11.89
CA LEU A 307 28.48 9.56 -12.53
C LEU A 307 27.39 10.13 -13.47
N SER A 308 27.22 9.49 -14.62
CA SER A 308 26.05 9.73 -15.47
C SER A 308 25.38 8.40 -15.81
N ILE A 309 24.06 8.35 -15.64
CA ILE A 309 23.23 7.21 -16.01
C ILE A 309 22.35 7.65 -17.19
N SER A 310 22.44 6.88 -18.30
CA SER A 310 21.67 7.17 -19.52
C SER A 310 20.60 6.10 -19.71
N THR A 311 19.35 6.54 -19.88
CA THR A 311 18.27 5.69 -20.36
C THR A 311 18.12 5.93 -21.85
N LEU A 312 18.31 4.88 -22.64
CA LEU A 312 18.25 4.94 -24.11
C LEU A 312 16.96 4.28 -24.60
N THR A 313 16.26 4.99 -25.47
CA THR A 313 15.04 4.55 -26.14
C THR A 313 15.19 4.56 -27.65
N GLY A 314 14.15 4.22 -28.39
CA GLY A 314 14.14 4.29 -29.86
C GLY A 314 14.99 3.21 -30.59
N THR A 315 14.97 3.27 -31.92
CA THR A 315 15.55 2.23 -32.80
C THR A 315 17.07 2.24 -32.82
N ASN A 316 17.70 3.36 -32.47
CA ASN A 316 19.16 3.52 -32.49
C ASN A 316 19.83 3.22 -31.16
N ARG A 317 19.09 2.77 -30.14
CA ARG A 317 19.60 2.55 -28.77
C ARG A 317 20.83 1.63 -28.73
N GLU A 318 20.85 0.57 -29.53
CA GLU A 318 21.97 -0.36 -29.62
C GLU A 318 23.27 0.29 -30.07
N ILE A 319 23.19 1.21 -31.04
CA ILE A 319 24.36 1.94 -31.53
C ILE A 319 24.82 2.96 -30.50
N GLN A 320 23.89 3.56 -29.75
CA GLN A 320 24.20 4.57 -28.74
C GLN A 320 24.83 3.95 -27.48
N THR A 321 24.53 2.69 -27.14
CA THR A 321 25.17 1.98 -26.01
C THR A 321 26.67 1.83 -26.17
N SER A 322 27.19 1.76 -27.41
CA SER A 322 28.60 1.60 -27.70
C SER A 322 29.39 2.92 -27.84
N ARG A 323 28.74 4.06 -27.66
CA ARG A 323 29.40 5.38 -27.76
C ARG A 323 30.05 5.79 -26.45
N GLY A 324 31.30 6.23 -26.51
CA GLY A 324 32.06 6.69 -25.34
C GLY A 324 32.40 5.58 -24.34
N ASN A 325 32.60 5.96 -23.07
CA ASN A 325 32.92 5.05 -21.97
C ASN A 325 31.65 4.61 -21.24
N ARG A 326 30.67 4.06 -21.96
CA ARG A 326 29.41 3.59 -21.40
C ARG A 326 29.46 2.09 -21.07
N PHE A 327 28.88 1.73 -19.96
CA PHE A 327 28.66 0.34 -19.57
C PHE A 327 27.17 0.05 -19.58
N ASN A 328 26.76 -1.05 -20.22
CA ASN A 328 25.37 -1.48 -20.21
C ASN A 328 25.05 -2.11 -18.85
N LEU A 329 24.08 -1.54 -18.10
CA LEU A 329 23.65 -2.01 -16.79
C LEU A 329 22.47 -2.98 -16.90
N SER A 330 21.51 -2.67 -17.77
CA SER A 330 20.28 -3.46 -17.91
C SER A 330 19.65 -3.25 -19.29
N ARG A 331 18.89 -4.26 -19.75
CA ARG A 331 17.97 -4.16 -20.88
C ARG A 331 16.56 -4.46 -20.38
N GLN A 332 15.67 -3.54 -20.59
CA GLN A 332 14.24 -3.81 -20.46
C GLN A 332 13.73 -4.29 -21.83
N SER A 333 12.92 -5.36 -21.84
CA SER A 333 12.20 -5.77 -23.04
C SER A 333 11.15 -4.70 -23.37
N ASP A 334 11.00 -4.40 -24.65
CA ASP A 334 9.83 -3.64 -25.11
C ASP A 334 8.58 -4.45 -24.73
N ALA A 335 7.69 -3.90 -23.89
CA ALA A 335 6.44 -4.50 -23.50
C ALA A 335 5.40 -4.34 -24.61
#